data_4249f12a9a44b570c459138baf39c9cc
#
_entry.id   4249f12a9a44b570c459138baf39c9cc
#
_cell.length_a   1.000
_cell.length_b   1.000
_cell.length_c   1.000
_cell.angle_alpha   90.00
_cell.angle_beta   90.00
_cell.angle_gamma   90.00
#
_symmetry.space_group_name_H-M   'P 1'
#
loop_
_entity.id
_entity.type
_entity.pdbx_description
1 polymer ?
#
loop_
_entity_poly.entity_id
_entity_poly.type
_entity_poly.pdbx_seq_one_letter_code
_entity_poly.pdbx_strand_id
1 'polypeptide(L)'
;MELKLVIKTGRSAVVEFDDGGKYYSKEEYTLLINGEEYGKTEKVVTTIYGLKPDTEYKITAVYAGKEYGPVEFKTDYEYVTLNVREFGAYGDGEHDDTNAIQCAIMAAPKDSRVLVPEGVYKISSIFLKDNLNLELAKGAVLSAFTERDKFPVLPGQIETYDEKDYYNLGTWEGNPLDMFSAIVCGINCSNVTITGEGTIDGCTTHDNWWKNCKIRNTAWRPRLFFINNCSNVTMHGITVQNSPSWTIHPYFSKHLKFIDVKILNPANSHNTDGLDPESCQDVLVLGTYISVGDDCIAIKSGKIYMAQKEKTPTEDMTVRQCCMRDGHGAVTVGSEIAAGVKDVHIRDCMFMNTDRGLRVKTRRGRGKLSVLDDISFENIDMDNVMTPFVVNSFYFCDPDGKTEYVGSRKPLPVDDRTPSIKSLTFKDINAKNCHVAGAYIFGLPESKVEKLTFENINFSYAKDAKPGVAAMMLGCDEASRQGLIVSNVEKLILKNVNIEGCDGEAIVADNVYKIERD
;
A
#
# COMPACT_ATOMS: atom_id res chain seq x y z
N MET A 1 11.82 22.10 -12.85
CA MET A 1 10.79 21.39 -13.62
C MET A 1 11.47 20.49 -14.62
N GLU A 2 11.13 19.23 -14.64
CA GLU A 2 11.76 18.22 -15.48
C GLU A 2 10.72 17.16 -15.88
N LEU A 3 10.76 16.70 -17.12
CA LEU A 3 9.99 15.55 -17.59
C LEU A 3 10.92 14.32 -17.64
N LYS A 4 10.51 13.21 -17.02
CA LYS A 4 11.29 11.97 -16.94
C LYS A 4 10.48 10.79 -17.43
N LEU A 5 11.13 9.82 -18.06
CA LEU A 5 10.58 8.49 -18.29
C LEU A 5 10.78 7.66 -17.01
N VAL A 6 9.69 7.08 -16.50
CA VAL A 6 9.70 6.21 -15.32
C VAL A 6 9.86 4.75 -15.72
N ILE A 7 8.94 4.27 -16.57
CA ILE A 7 8.96 2.92 -17.16
C ILE A 7 8.38 2.97 -18.56
N LYS A 8 8.64 1.94 -19.33
CA LYS A 8 8.03 1.69 -20.64
C LYS A 8 7.71 0.21 -20.81
N THR A 9 6.80 -0.06 -21.73
CA THR A 9 6.45 -1.41 -22.21
C THR A 9 6.45 -1.39 -23.75
N GLY A 10 5.96 -2.44 -24.38
CA GLY A 10 5.72 -2.43 -25.83
C GLY A 10 4.61 -1.46 -26.25
N ARG A 11 3.68 -1.11 -25.36
CA ARG A 11 2.45 -0.38 -25.71
C ARG A 11 2.12 0.84 -24.85
N SER A 12 2.93 1.09 -23.84
CA SER A 12 2.73 2.19 -22.91
C SER A 12 4.04 2.77 -22.40
N ALA A 13 3.98 3.97 -21.88
CA ALA A 13 5.06 4.59 -21.14
C ALA A 13 4.49 5.38 -19.96
N VAL A 14 5.20 5.41 -18.85
CA VAL A 14 4.86 6.27 -17.71
C VAL A 14 5.87 7.39 -17.66
N VAL A 15 5.38 8.61 -17.62
CA VAL A 15 6.18 9.82 -17.46
C VAL A 15 5.87 10.49 -16.12
N GLU A 16 6.88 11.13 -15.57
CA GLU A 16 6.78 11.99 -14.39
C GLU A 16 7.18 13.42 -14.78
N PHE A 17 6.28 14.38 -14.54
CA PHE A 17 6.56 15.79 -14.73
C PHE A 17 6.74 16.45 -13.37
N ASP A 18 7.98 16.67 -12.97
CA ASP A 18 8.36 17.29 -11.70
C ASP A 18 8.23 18.82 -11.81
N ASP A 19 7.09 19.36 -11.39
CA ASP A 19 6.83 20.80 -11.23
C ASP A 19 6.86 21.23 -9.75
N GLY A 20 7.25 20.31 -8.84
CA GLY A 20 7.18 20.47 -7.39
C GLY A 20 5.75 20.26 -6.84
N GLY A 21 4.85 19.71 -7.61
CA GLY A 21 3.59 19.15 -7.17
C GLY A 21 3.78 17.82 -6.43
N LYS A 22 2.71 17.34 -5.81
CA LYS A 22 2.73 16.04 -5.11
C LYS A 22 2.07 14.97 -5.98
N TYR A 23 0.83 14.61 -5.74
CA TYR A 23 0.06 13.75 -6.65
C TYR A 23 -0.43 14.54 -7.88
N TYR A 24 -0.96 15.76 -7.65
CA TYR A 24 -1.34 16.67 -8.72
C TYR A 24 -0.21 17.64 -9.03
N SER A 25 -0.04 17.95 -10.32
CA SER A 25 0.76 19.08 -10.76
C SER A 25 0.13 20.40 -10.29
N LYS A 26 0.91 21.47 -10.21
CA LYS A 26 0.42 22.78 -9.76
C LYS A 26 -0.60 23.38 -10.72
N GLU A 27 -0.47 23.08 -12.01
CA GLU A 27 -1.40 23.48 -13.06
C GLU A 27 -1.54 22.36 -14.09
N GLU A 28 -2.66 22.33 -14.82
CA GLU A 28 -2.87 21.43 -15.96
C GLU A 28 -1.79 21.65 -17.02
N TYR A 29 -1.28 20.59 -17.62
CA TYR A 29 -0.32 20.65 -18.71
C TYR A 29 -0.68 19.68 -19.83
N THR A 30 -0.17 19.96 -21.04
CA THR A 30 -0.40 19.14 -22.23
C THR A 30 0.79 18.24 -22.50
N LEU A 31 0.55 16.96 -22.77
CA LEU A 31 1.55 16.02 -23.26
C LEU A 31 1.50 15.97 -24.79
N LEU A 32 2.67 16.04 -25.41
CA LEU A 32 2.86 15.87 -26.86
C LEU A 32 3.63 14.56 -27.09
N ILE A 33 3.22 13.79 -28.11
CA ILE A 33 3.94 12.62 -28.61
C ILE A 33 4.38 12.91 -30.04
N ASN A 34 5.69 12.89 -30.29
CA ASN A 34 6.27 13.23 -31.58
C ASN A 34 5.82 14.58 -32.15
N GLY A 35 5.52 15.54 -31.26
CA GLY A 35 5.04 16.87 -31.60
C GLY A 35 3.53 17.01 -31.77
N GLU A 36 2.76 15.93 -31.70
CA GLU A 36 1.30 15.93 -31.76
C GLU A 36 0.70 15.87 -30.35
N GLU A 37 -0.43 16.56 -30.12
CA GLU A 37 -1.10 16.56 -28.83
C GLU A 37 -1.65 15.17 -28.51
N TYR A 38 -1.19 14.60 -27.41
CA TYR A 38 -1.73 13.37 -26.84
C TYR A 38 -2.93 13.63 -25.94
N GLY A 39 -2.82 14.67 -25.11
CA GLY A 39 -3.87 15.05 -24.17
C GLY A 39 -3.36 15.90 -23.02
N LYS A 40 -4.29 16.30 -22.15
CA LYS A 40 -4.02 17.11 -20.97
C LYS A 40 -4.10 16.29 -19.70
N THR A 41 -3.33 16.68 -18.70
CA THR A 41 -3.30 16.01 -17.39
C THR A 41 -2.99 17.00 -16.28
N GLU A 42 -3.52 16.71 -15.09
CA GLU A 42 -3.21 17.40 -13.84
C GLU A 42 -2.35 16.54 -12.91
N LYS A 43 -1.93 15.33 -13.35
CA LYS A 43 -1.14 14.42 -12.51
C LYS A 43 0.35 14.59 -12.77
N VAL A 44 1.15 14.56 -11.70
CA VAL A 44 2.61 14.52 -11.80
C VAL A 44 3.07 13.26 -12.52
N VAL A 45 2.42 12.13 -12.26
CA VAL A 45 2.72 10.84 -12.90
C VAL A 45 1.57 10.45 -13.82
N THR A 46 1.87 10.25 -15.10
CA THR A 46 0.85 9.96 -16.12
C THR A 46 1.28 8.79 -17.00
N THR A 47 0.38 7.84 -17.18
CA THR A 47 0.57 6.73 -18.12
C THR A 47 0.07 7.12 -19.51
N ILE A 48 0.89 6.88 -20.51
CA ILE A 48 0.61 7.07 -21.94
C ILE A 48 0.39 5.69 -22.54
N TYR A 49 -0.72 5.53 -23.28
CA TYR A 49 -1.14 4.28 -23.89
C TYR A 49 -1.18 4.37 -25.42
N GLY A 50 -1.41 3.24 -26.09
CA GLY A 50 -1.62 3.17 -27.53
C GLY A 50 -0.33 3.29 -28.34
N LEU A 51 0.83 3.13 -27.72
CA LEU A 51 2.11 3.10 -28.40
C LEU A 51 2.26 1.82 -29.24
N LYS A 52 3.12 1.87 -30.26
CA LYS A 52 3.49 0.69 -31.07
C LYS A 52 4.76 0.05 -30.51
N PRO A 53 4.87 -1.28 -30.52
CA PRO A 53 6.11 -1.95 -30.10
C PRO A 53 7.29 -1.60 -31.00
N ASP A 54 8.50 -1.73 -30.45
CA ASP A 54 9.77 -1.55 -31.14
C ASP A 54 9.88 -0.22 -31.91
N THR A 55 9.25 0.85 -31.39
CA THR A 55 9.09 2.14 -32.05
C THR A 55 9.69 3.27 -31.19
N GLU A 56 10.39 4.21 -31.84
CA GLU A 56 10.95 5.39 -31.18
C GLU A 56 9.89 6.46 -30.97
N TYR A 57 9.91 7.07 -29.79
CA TYR A 57 9.00 8.15 -29.37
C TYR A 57 9.75 9.28 -28.70
N LYS A 58 9.20 10.49 -28.87
CA LYS A 58 9.59 11.71 -28.16
C LYS A 58 8.39 12.23 -27.41
N ILE A 59 8.50 12.41 -26.11
CA ILE A 59 7.44 12.98 -25.27
C ILE A 59 7.90 14.33 -24.76
N THR A 60 7.03 15.34 -24.90
CA THR A 60 7.24 16.70 -24.41
C THR A 60 6.05 17.11 -23.56
N ALA A 61 6.29 17.79 -22.44
CA ALA A 61 5.25 18.43 -21.64
C ALA A 61 5.20 19.94 -21.97
N VAL A 62 4.02 20.46 -22.23
CA VAL A 62 3.78 21.91 -22.42
C VAL A 62 3.07 22.43 -21.17
N TYR A 63 3.79 23.19 -20.36
CA TYR A 63 3.32 23.73 -19.09
C TYR A 63 3.53 25.26 -19.07
N ALA A 64 2.47 26.00 -18.75
CA ALA A 64 2.50 27.48 -18.76
C ALA A 64 3.11 28.07 -20.04
N GLY A 65 2.83 27.49 -21.21
CA GLY A 65 3.31 27.90 -22.51
C GLY A 65 4.79 27.62 -22.81
N LYS A 66 5.45 26.79 -21.99
CA LYS A 66 6.84 26.35 -22.19
C LYS A 66 6.91 24.84 -22.37
N GLU A 67 7.84 24.41 -23.20
CA GLU A 67 8.12 23.00 -23.42
C GLU A 67 9.20 22.49 -22.45
N TYR A 68 8.97 21.26 -21.93
CA TYR A 68 9.88 20.51 -21.07
C TYR A 68 10.10 19.12 -21.65
N GLY A 69 11.32 18.68 -21.71
CA GLY A 69 11.78 17.51 -22.42
C GLY A 69 12.51 17.93 -23.72
N PRO A 70 12.50 17.16 -24.83
CA PRO A 70 11.81 15.87 -24.94
C PRO A 70 12.49 14.73 -24.17
N VAL A 71 11.67 13.77 -23.74
CA VAL A 71 12.15 12.47 -23.31
C VAL A 71 12.06 11.52 -24.49
N GLU A 72 13.20 10.96 -24.90
CA GLU A 72 13.30 10.06 -26.05
C GLU A 72 13.48 8.62 -25.57
N PHE A 73 12.73 7.69 -26.15
CA PHE A 73 12.87 6.27 -25.84
C PHE A 73 12.33 5.42 -26.99
N LYS A 74 12.72 4.14 -26.98
CA LYS A 74 12.16 3.13 -27.85
C LYS A 74 11.32 2.17 -26.99
N THR A 75 10.07 1.89 -27.38
CA THR A 75 9.20 0.90 -26.74
C THR A 75 9.79 -0.50 -26.83
N ASP A 76 9.39 -1.37 -25.93
CA ASP A 76 9.88 -2.74 -25.91
C ASP A 76 9.35 -3.54 -27.09
N TYR A 77 10.08 -4.57 -27.48
CA TYR A 77 9.70 -5.51 -28.51
C TYR A 77 8.50 -6.33 -28.04
N GLU A 78 7.58 -6.63 -28.96
CA GLU A 78 6.44 -7.54 -28.76
C GLU A 78 6.46 -8.60 -29.85
N TYR A 79 6.54 -9.87 -29.44
CA TYR A 79 6.58 -10.98 -30.38
C TYR A 79 5.20 -11.25 -31.00
N VAL A 80 4.16 -11.39 -30.15
CA VAL A 80 2.78 -11.64 -30.58
C VAL A 80 1.78 -11.12 -29.54
N THR A 81 0.60 -10.71 -29.98
CA THR A 81 -0.54 -10.47 -29.10
C THR A 81 -1.46 -11.69 -29.10
N LEU A 82 -1.77 -12.21 -27.91
CA LEU A 82 -2.78 -13.24 -27.70
C LEU A 82 -4.04 -12.57 -27.16
N ASN A 83 -5.08 -12.47 -27.96
CA ASN A 83 -6.36 -11.92 -27.56
C ASN A 83 -7.19 -13.01 -26.88
N VAL A 84 -7.64 -12.79 -25.64
CA VAL A 84 -8.39 -13.80 -24.87
C VAL A 84 -9.68 -14.25 -25.55
N ARG A 85 -10.27 -13.44 -26.42
CA ARG A 85 -11.45 -13.82 -27.22
C ARG A 85 -11.14 -14.95 -28.23
N GLU A 86 -9.92 -15.02 -28.73
CA GLU A 86 -9.46 -16.09 -29.60
C GLU A 86 -9.30 -17.42 -28.85
N PHE A 87 -9.24 -17.37 -27.53
CA PHE A 87 -9.23 -18.53 -26.63
C PHE A 87 -10.63 -18.90 -26.12
N GLY A 88 -11.66 -18.22 -26.58
CA GLY A 88 -13.05 -18.49 -26.25
C GLY A 88 -13.64 -17.65 -25.13
N ALA A 89 -12.97 -16.55 -24.71
CA ALA A 89 -13.56 -15.62 -23.75
C ALA A 89 -14.71 -14.81 -24.39
N TYR A 90 -15.83 -14.73 -23.70
CA TYR A 90 -17.03 -14.01 -24.15
C TYR A 90 -16.96 -12.52 -23.81
N GLY A 91 -16.59 -12.17 -22.60
CA GLY A 91 -16.54 -10.79 -22.13
C GLY A 91 -17.91 -10.12 -22.09
N ASP A 92 -18.97 -10.88 -21.82
CA ASP A 92 -20.37 -10.43 -21.80
C ASP A 92 -20.94 -10.24 -20.38
N GLY A 93 -20.15 -10.55 -19.34
CA GLY A 93 -20.56 -10.45 -17.95
C GLY A 93 -21.41 -11.61 -17.43
N GLU A 94 -21.67 -12.63 -18.23
CA GLU A 94 -22.52 -13.77 -17.90
C GLU A 94 -21.75 -15.10 -17.91
N HIS A 95 -20.97 -15.37 -18.97
CA HIS A 95 -20.20 -16.60 -19.11
C HIS A 95 -18.95 -16.60 -18.22
N ASP A 96 -18.55 -17.80 -17.81
CA ASP A 96 -17.30 -18.00 -17.06
C ASP A 96 -16.11 -17.99 -18.03
N ASP A 97 -15.36 -16.89 -18.01
CA ASP A 97 -14.21 -16.66 -18.90
C ASP A 97 -12.88 -17.10 -18.28
N THR A 98 -12.89 -17.67 -17.07
CA THR A 98 -11.68 -18.04 -16.32
C THR A 98 -10.73 -18.90 -17.13
N ASN A 99 -11.24 -19.99 -17.70
CA ASN A 99 -10.42 -20.94 -18.44
C ASN A 99 -9.87 -20.35 -19.74
N ALA A 100 -10.66 -19.55 -20.46
CA ALA A 100 -10.23 -18.91 -21.69
C ALA A 100 -9.05 -17.94 -21.45
N ILE A 101 -9.16 -17.10 -20.43
CA ILE A 101 -8.09 -16.17 -20.05
C ILE A 101 -6.88 -16.95 -19.54
N GLN A 102 -7.08 -17.98 -18.70
CA GLN A 102 -5.98 -18.81 -18.20
C GLN A 102 -5.24 -19.53 -19.34
N CYS A 103 -5.95 -20.04 -20.34
CA CYS A 103 -5.34 -20.66 -21.53
C CYS A 103 -4.49 -19.65 -22.31
N ALA A 104 -4.97 -18.43 -22.53
CA ALA A 104 -4.20 -17.38 -23.19
C ALA A 104 -2.91 -17.05 -22.41
N ILE A 105 -3.01 -16.92 -21.08
CA ILE A 105 -1.85 -16.69 -20.21
C ILE A 105 -0.83 -17.83 -20.34
N MET A 106 -1.28 -19.08 -20.23
CA MET A 106 -0.37 -20.24 -20.31
C MET A 106 0.26 -20.43 -21.68
N ALA A 107 -0.45 -20.08 -22.77
CA ALA A 107 0.05 -20.17 -24.14
C ALA A 107 1.04 -19.05 -24.51
N ALA A 108 1.04 -17.92 -23.81
CA ALA A 108 1.84 -16.76 -24.17
C ALA A 108 3.34 -17.05 -24.08
N PRO A 109 4.11 -16.95 -25.19
CA PRO A 109 5.58 -17.02 -25.13
C PRO A 109 6.17 -15.77 -24.45
N LYS A 110 7.45 -15.82 -24.14
CA LYS A 110 8.20 -14.64 -23.68
C LYS A 110 8.06 -13.49 -24.69
N ASP A 111 8.09 -12.26 -24.18
CA ASP A 111 7.98 -11.02 -24.95
C ASP A 111 6.66 -10.90 -25.73
N SER A 112 5.61 -11.59 -25.29
CA SER A 112 4.27 -11.52 -25.86
C SER A 112 3.33 -10.74 -24.96
N ARG A 113 2.23 -10.25 -25.54
CA ARG A 113 1.15 -9.60 -24.80
C ARG A 113 -0.07 -10.51 -24.73
N VAL A 114 -0.64 -10.72 -23.56
CA VAL A 114 -2.01 -11.23 -23.39
C VAL A 114 -2.93 -10.03 -23.27
N LEU A 115 -3.81 -9.87 -24.24
CA LEU A 115 -4.76 -8.77 -24.33
C LEU A 115 -6.14 -9.21 -23.87
N VAL A 116 -6.67 -8.54 -22.86
CA VAL A 116 -8.09 -8.58 -22.47
C VAL A 116 -8.75 -7.33 -23.08
N PRO A 117 -9.48 -7.44 -24.19
CA PRO A 117 -10.13 -6.30 -24.83
C PRO A 117 -11.33 -5.81 -24.03
N GLU A 118 -11.94 -4.70 -24.44
CA GLU A 118 -13.17 -4.17 -23.83
C GLU A 118 -14.24 -5.26 -23.66
N GLY A 119 -14.85 -5.32 -22.46
CA GLY A 119 -15.87 -6.29 -22.08
C GLY A 119 -15.85 -6.59 -20.59
N VAL A 120 -16.86 -7.31 -20.10
CA VAL A 120 -16.97 -7.75 -18.70
C VAL A 120 -16.74 -9.25 -18.64
N TYR A 121 -15.62 -9.67 -18.10
CA TYR A 121 -15.19 -11.07 -18.04
C TYR A 121 -15.42 -11.62 -16.64
N LYS A 122 -16.37 -12.54 -16.50
CA LYS A 122 -16.62 -13.23 -15.22
C LYS A 122 -15.52 -14.25 -14.98
N ILE A 123 -14.85 -14.12 -13.83
CA ILE A 123 -13.72 -14.97 -13.49
C ILE A 123 -13.75 -15.46 -12.05
N SER A 124 -13.17 -16.61 -11.79
CA SER A 124 -12.73 -17.02 -10.47
C SER A 124 -11.26 -16.59 -10.25
N SER A 125 -10.34 -17.52 -10.03
CA SER A 125 -8.92 -17.20 -9.89
C SER A 125 -8.18 -17.35 -11.22
N ILE A 126 -7.37 -16.35 -11.54
CA ILE A 126 -6.40 -16.41 -12.65
C ILE A 126 -5.01 -16.52 -12.05
N PHE A 127 -4.22 -17.48 -12.51
CA PHE A 127 -2.84 -17.69 -12.08
C PHE A 127 -1.85 -17.12 -13.08
N LEU A 128 -0.95 -16.27 -12.57
CA LEU A 128 0.13 -15.67 -13.34
C LEU A 128 1.26 -16.67 -13.59
N LYS A 129 2.15 -16.36 -14.51
CA LYS A 129 3.35 -17.14 -14.82
C LYS A 129 4.54 -16.23 -15.08
N ASP A 130 5.73 -16.83 -15.24
CA ASP A 130 6.94 -16.10 -15.63
C ASP A 130 6.81 -15.40 -16.98
N ASN A 131 7.46 -14.23 -17.11
CA ASN A 131 7.59 -13.47 -18.35
C ASN A 131 6.23 -13.15 -19.00
N LEU A 132 5.28 -12.66 -18.18
CA LEU A 132 3.92 -12.34 -18.60
C LEU A 132 3.72 -10.83 -18.73
N ASN A 133 3.19 -10.38 -19.87
CA ASN A 133 2.61 -9.05 -20.03
C ASN A 133 1.09 -9.21 -20.21
N LEU A 134 0.33 -8.87 -19.18
CA LEU A 134 -1.14 -8.89 -19.17
C LEU A 134 -1.66 -7.46 -19.30
N GLU A 135 -2.34 -7.16 -20.39
CA GLU A 135 -2.94 -5.86 -20.64
C GLU A 135 -4.46 -5.93 -20.57
N LEU A 136 -5.05 -5.13 -19.70
CA LEU A 136 -6.48 -4.88 -19.63
C LEU A 136 -6.78 -3.60 -20.42
N ALA A 137 -7.36 -3.73 -21.61
CA ALA A 137 -7.70 -2.58 -22.44
C ALA A 137 -8.71 -1.66 -21.75
N LYS A 138 -8.84 -0.44 -22.23
CA LYS A 138 -9.89 0.48 -21.78
C LYS A 138 -11.27 -0.18 -21.90
N GLY A 139 -12.05 -0.15 -20.81
CA GLY A 139 -13.35 -0.79 -20.74
C GLY A 139 -13.33 -2.31 -20.49
N ALA A 140 -12.16 -2.93 -20.35
CA ALA A 140 -12.04 -4.31 -19.88
C ALA A 140 -12.26 -4.38 -18.38
N VAL A 141 -13.11 -5.31 -17.93
CA VAL A 141 -13.37 -5.56 -16.51
C VAL A 141 -13.22 -7.05 -16.23
N LEU A 142 -12.25 -7.42 -15.40
CA LEU A 142 -12.20 -8.73 -14.79
C LEU A 142 -13.12 -8.72 -13.57
N SER A 143 -14.31 -9.31 -13.71
CA SER A 143 -15.40 -9.29 -12.74
C SER A 143 -15.43 -10.60 -11.97
N ALA A 144 -15.06 -10.61 -10.68
CA ALA A 144 -14.95 -11.82 -9.90
C ALA A 144 -16.31 -12.47 -9.61
N PHE A 145 -16.35 -13.81 -9.61
CA PHE A 145 -17.39 -14.55 -8.92
C PHE A 145 -17.34 -14.26 -7.41
N THR A 146 -18.46 -14.44 -6.72
CA THR A 146 -18.54 -14.22 -5.27
C THR A 146 -18.88 -15.50 -4.50
N GLU A 147 -19.15 -16.58 -5.19
CA GLU A 147 -19.42 -17.91 -4.67
C GLU A 147 -18.11 -18.58 -4.24
N ARG A 148 -18.04 -19.04 -2.99
CA ARG A 148 -16.80 -19.60 -2.40
C ARG A 148 -16.32 -20.88 -3.09
N ASP A 149 -17.23 -21.68 -3.58
CA ASP A 149 -16.95 -22.96 -4.28
C ASP A 149 -16.31 -22.76 -5.67
N LYS A 150 -16.31 -21.54 -6.18
CA LYS A 150 -15.58 -21.17 -7.41
C LYS A 150 -14.08 -20.97 -7.21
N PHE A 151 -13.63 -20.82 -5.96
CA PHE A 151 -12.23 -20.50 -5.67
C PHE A 151 -11.51 -21.69 -5.01
N PRO A 152 -10.35 -22.10 -5.55
CA PRO A 152 -9.52 -23.10 -4.85
C PRO A 152 -9.01 -22.54 -3.54
N VAL A 153 -8.77 -23.44 -2.58
CA VAL A 153 -8.16 -23.08 -1.30
C VAL A 153 -6.66 -23.24 -1.41
N LEU A 154 -5.92 -22.19 -1.07
CA LEU A 154 -4.48 -22.22 -0.88
C LEU A 154 -4.21 -22.60 0.58
N PRO A 155 -3.50 -23.71 0.84
CA PRO A 155 -3.16 -24.11 2.21
C PRO A 155 -2.20 -23.10 2.83
N GLY A 156 -2.36 -22.87 4.14
CA GLY A 156 -1.50 -21.95 4.86
C GLY A 156 -0.06 -22.42 4.88
N GLN A 157 0.17 -23.62 5.40
CA GLN A 157 1.48 -24.23 5.45
C GLN A 157 1.39 -25.73 5.25
N ILE A 158 2.28 -26.24 4.41
CA ILE A 158 2.54 -27.67 4.26
C ILE A 158 3.99 -27.89 4.63
N GLU A 159 4.25 -28.77 5.58
CA GLU A 159 5.59 -29.15 6.03
C GLU A 159 5.69 -30.68 6.00
N THR A 160 6.69 -31.20 5.30
CA THR A 160 6.91 -32.65 5.20
C THR A 160 7.80 -33.13 6.34
N TYR A 161 7.49 -34.32 6.90
CA TYR A 161 8.18 -34.82 8.07
C TYR A 161 9.66 -35.15 7.85
N ASP A 162 9.98 -35.61 6.66
CA ASP A 162 11.30 -36.15 6.26
C ASP A 162 12.04 -35.23 5.26
N GLU A 163 11.38 -34.16 4.83
CA GLU A 163 11.95 -33.18 3.91
C GLU A 163 12.18 -31.84 4.61
N LYS A 164 13.23 -31.14 4.21
CA LYS A 164 13.55 -29.80 4.74
C LYS A 164 12.71 -28.70 4.10
N ASP A 165 12.00 -29.05 3.05
CA ASP A 165 11.19 -28.09 2.30
C ASP A 165 9.79 -27.96 2.92
N TYR A 166 9.27 -26.76 2.86
CA TYR A 166 7.89 -26.50 3.22
C TYR A 166 7.28 -25.50 2.21
N TYR A 167 5.97 -25.51 2.10
CA TYR A 167 5.22 -24.58 1.28
C TYR A 167 4.30 -23.75 2.16
N ASN A 168 4.35 -22.43 1.99
CA ASN A 168 3.41 -21.48 2.56
C ASN A 168 2.69 -20.78 1.42
N LEU A 169 1.49 -21.23 1.07
CA LEU A 169 0.73 -20.68 -0.06
C LEU A 169 -0.35 -19.71 0.37
N GLY A 170 -0.94 -19.92 1.56
CA GLY A 170 -1.99 -19.07 2.12
C GLY A 170 -1.54 -18.34 3.37
N THR A 171 -2.07 -17.14 3.59
CA THR A 171 -1.79 -16.34 4.77
C THR A 171 -3.01 -15.53 5.20
N TRP A 172 -3.15 -15.33 6.52
CA TRP A 172 -4.14 -14.44 7.08
C TRP A 172 -3.58 -13.72 8.31
N GLU A 173 -3.56 -12.37 8.23
CA GLU A 173 -3.05 -11.51 9.30
C GLU A 173 -1.70 -11.98 9.86
N GLY A 174 -0.72 -12.22 8.96
CA GLY A 174 0.64 -12.59 9.33
C GLY A 174 0.83 -14.04 9.82
N ASN A 175 -0.20 -14.88 9.73
CA ASN A 175 -0.13 -16.30 10.06
C ASN A 175 -0.31 -17.16 8.81
N PRO A 176 0.38 -18.32 8.70
CA PRO A 176 0.24 -19.24 7.58
C PRO A 176 -1.04 -20.04 7.72
N LEU A 177 -2.15 -19.49 7.27
CA LEU A 177 -3.49 -20.05 7.36
C LEU A 177 -4.12 -20.23 5.99
N ASP A 178 -5.00 -21.22 5.86
CA ASP A 178 -5.74 -21.48 4.63
C ASP A 178 -6.56 -20.25 4.22
N MET A 179 -6.44 -19.85 2.96
CA MET A 179 -7.24 -18.81 2.35
C MET A 179 -7.75 -19.25 0.97
N PHE A 180 -8.86 -18.69 0.53
CA PHE A 180 -9.24 -18.81 -0.88
C PHE A 180 -8.20 -18.11 -1.75
N SER A 181 -7.88 -18.69 -2.91
CA SER A 181 -6.96 -18.07 -3.85
C SER A 181 -7.46 -16.69 -4.27
N ALA A 182 -6.53 -15.76 -4.49
CA ALA A 182 -6.87 -14.43 -4.95
C ALA A 182 -7.53 -14.46 -6.35
N ILE A 183 -8.23 -13.39 -6.69
CA ILE A 183 -8.83 -13.22 -8.02
C ILE A 183 -7.72 -13.25 -9.08
N VAL A 184 -6.62 -12.54 -8.83
CA VAL A 184 -5.39 -12.65 -9.62
C VAL A 184 -4.26 -13.09 -8.68
N CYS A 185 -3.66 -14.24 -8.96
CA CYS A 185 -2.73 -14.92 -8.08
C CYS A 185 -1.41 -15.25 -8.79
N GLY A 186 -0.28 -14.86 -8.21
CA GLY A 186 1.06 -15.23 -8.66
C GLY A 186 1.80 -16.02 -7.58
N ILE A 187 2.36 -17.18 -7.94
CA ILE A 187 3.15 -18.00 -7.01
C ILE A 187 4.47 -18.35 -7.71
N ASN A 188 5.59 -17.98 -7.10
CA ASN A 188 6.95 -18.22 -7.63
C ASN A 188 7.14 -17.67 -9.06
N CYS A 189 6.52 -16.52 -9.39
CA CYS A 189 6.59 -15.93 -10.72
C CYS A 189 7.62 -14.81 -10.78
N SER A 190 8.21 -14.62 -11.95
CA SER A 190 9.15 -13.52 -12.22
C SER A 190 8.87 -12.82 -13.55
N ASN A 191 9.24 -11.53 -13.64
CA ASN A 191 9.08 -10.70 -14.84
C ASN A 191 7.60 -10.63 -15.28
N VAL A 192 6.73 -10.13 -14.40
CA VAL A 192 5.30 -9.98 -14.67
C VAL A 192 4.97 -8.50 -14.78
N THR A 193 4.29 -8.13 -15.84
CA THR A 193 3.72 -6.79 -16.03
C THR A 193 2.21 -6.89 -16.19
N ILE A 194 1.46 -6.14 -15.38
CA ILE A 194 0.02 -5.97 -15.50
C ILE A 194 -0.24 -4.50 -15.80
N THR A 195 -0.89 -4.21 -16.90
CA THR A 195 -1.03 -2.84 -17.39
C THR A 195 -2.37 -2.59 -18.09
N GLY A 196 -2.60 -1.36 -18.46
CA GLY A 196 -3.76 -0.93 -19.26
C GLY A 196 -4.66 0.04 -18.49
N GLU A 197 -5.83 0.31 -19.07
CA GLU A 197 -6.86 1.21 -18.54
C GLU A 197 -8.07 0.45 -17.98
N GLY A 198 -7.98 -0.89 -17.88
CA GLY A 198 -9.05 -1.75 -17.41
C GLY A 198 -9.14 -1.86 -15.89
N THR A 199 -10.07 -2.70 -15.45
CA THR A 199 -10.41 -2.85 -14.03
C THR A 199 -10.38 -4.32 -13.61
N ILE A 200 -9.87 -4.57 -12.40
CA ILE A 200 -10.06 -5.83 -11.68
C ILE A 200 -11.05 -5.54 -10.55
N ASP A 201 -12.24 -6.15 -10.60
CA ASP A 201 -13.33 -5.93 -9.66
C ASP A 201 -13.63 -7.21 -8.87
N GLY A 202 -13.46 -7.14 -7.55
CA GLY A 202 -13.78 -8.25 -6.65
C GLY A 202 -15.26 -8.48 -6.44
N CYS A 203 -16.13 -7.57 -6.92
CA CYS A 203 -17.59 -7.64 -6.80
C CYS A 203 -18.10 -7.85 -5.38
N THR A 204 -17.32 -7.41 -4.38
CA THR A 204 -17.60 -7.67 -2.98
C THR A 204 -18.64 -6.71 -2.43
N THR A 205 -19.55 -7.26 -1.63
CA THR A 205 -20.61 -6.51 -0.93
C THR A 205 -20.79 -7.06 0.49
N HIS A 206 -21.62 -6.36 1.28
CA HIS A 206 -22.03 -6.82 2.62
C HIS A 206 -22.92 -8.08 2.60
N ASP A 207 -23.43 -8.49 1.44
CA ASP A 207 -24.25 -9.70 1.28
C ASP A 207 -23.43 -10.95 0.91
N ASN A 208 -22.15 -10.77 0.49
CA ASN A 208 -21.27 -11.87 0.08
C ASN A 208 -20.00 -11.95 0.95
N TRP A 209 -18.83 -11.53 0.46
CA TRP A 209 -17.55 -11.72 1.15
C TRP A 209 -17.43 -10.91 2.46
N TRP A 210 -18.05 -9.72 2.59
CA TRP A 210 -18.01 -8.96 3.84
C TRP A 210 -19.08 -9.40 4.84
N LYS A 211 -19.99 -10.29 4.46
CA LYS A 211 -20.92 -10.90 5.39
C LYS A 211 -20.18 -11.83 6.34
N ASN A 212 -20.29 -11.57 7.65
CA ASN A 212 -19.58 -12.32 8.69
C ASN A 212 -18.05 -12.39 8.47
N CYS A 213 -17.45 -11.30 8.06
CA CYS A 213 -16.06 -11.19 7.60
C CYS A 213 -15.00 -11.62 8.64
N LYS A 214 -15.35 -11.68 9.93
CA LYS A 214 -14.45 -12.12 11.02
C LYS A 214 -14.52 -13.63 11.30
N ILE A 215 -15.37 -14.35 10.57
CA ILE A 215 -15.56 -15.79 10.76
C ILE A 215 -14.92 -16.52 9.58
N ARG A 216 -13.97 -17.42 9.88
CA ARG A 216 -13.42 -18.35 8.90
C ARG A 216 -14.54 -19.30 8.44
N ASN A 217 -14.75 -19.35 7.13
CA ASN A 217 -15.70 -20.27 6.51
C ASN A 217 -14.95 -21.10 5.46
N THR A 218 -14.65 -22.35 5.76
CA THR A 218 -13.75 -23.26 5.04
C THR A 218 -12.31 -22.71 5.04
N ALA A 219 -12.10 -21.54 4.43
CA ALA A 219 -10.85 -20.81 4.39
C ALA A 219 -11.11 -19.32 4.64
N TRP A 220 -10.06 -18.53 4.82
CA TRP A 220 -10.16 -17.07 4.91
C TRP A 220 -10.47 -16.45 3.54
N ARG A 221 -11.01 -15.25 3.56
CA ARG A 221 -11.39 -14.49 2.36
C ARG A 221 -10.20 -14.31 1.40
N PRO A 222 -10.42 -14.34 0.08
CA PRO A 222 -9.37 -14.10 -0.89
C PRO A 222 -8.86 -12.65 -0.84
N ARG A 223 -7.69 -12.41 -1.42
CA ARG A 223 -7.21 -11.08 -1.82
C ARG A 223 -7.75 -10.78 -3.22
N LEU A 224 -7.72 -9.51 -3.64
CA LEU A 224 -7.98 -9.20 -5.04
C LEU A 224 -6.78 -9.58 -5.89
N PHE A 225 -5.60 -9.11 -5.50
CA PHE A 225 -4.32 -9.43 -6.12
C PHE A 225 -3.35 -9.95 -5.05
N PHE A 226 -2.83 -11.13 -5.25
CA PHE A 226 -1.87 -11.77 -4.34
C PHE A 226 -0.70 -12.35 -5.11
N ILE A 227 0.51 -12.00 -4.69
CA ILE A 227 1.74 -12.59 -5.21
C ILE A 227 2.60 -13.10 -4.06
N ASN A 228 3.06 -14.34 -4.19
CA ASN A 228 3.84 -15.05 -3.18
C ASN A 228 5.16 -15.51 -3.79
N ASN A 229 6.28 -15.11 -3.18
CA ASN A 229 7.64 -15.43 -3.63
C ASN A 229 7.90 -15.06 -5.11
N CYS A 230 7.42 -13.87 -5.50
CA CYS A 230 7.56 -13.35 -6.85
C CYS A 230 8.66 -12.29 -6.92
N SER A 231 9.21 -12.08 -8.13
CA SER A 231 10.22 -11.03 -8.35
C SER A 231 10.01 -10.28 -9.66
N ASN A 232 10.40 -8.99 -9.67
CA ASN A 232 10.25 -8.13 -10.84
C ASN A 232 8.81 -8.08 -11.34
N VAL A 233 7.89 -7.64 -10.46
CA VAL A 233 6.47 -7.47 -10.78
C VAL A 233 6.14 -6.00 -10.88
N THR A 234 5.55 -5.61 -12.01
CA THR A 234 5.10 -4.23 -12.26
C THR A 234 3.60 -4.22 -12.52
N MET A 235 2.87 -3.38 -11.80
CA MET A 235 1.47 -3.08 -12.05
C MET A 235 1.33 -1.58 -12.31
N HIS A 236 0.76 -1.19 -13.45
CA HIS A 236 0.57 0.23 -13.72
C HIS A 236 -0.70 0.53 -14.52
N GLY A 237 -1.29 1.68 -14.22
CA GLY A 237 -2.40 2.28 -14.95
C GLY A 237 -3.79 1.71 -14.66
N ILE A 238 -3.89 0.46 -14.20
CA ILE A 238 -5.17 -0.21 -13.98
C ILE A 238 -5.90 0.27 -12.72
N THR A 239 -7.20 -0.02 -12.67
CA THR A 239 -8.03 0.13 -11.46
C THR A 239 -8.23 -1.23 -10.81
N VAL A 240 -8.12 -1.29 -9.48
CA VAL A 240 -8.45 -2.47 -8.66
C VAL A 240 -9.47 -2.05 -7.60
N GLN A 241 -10.58 -2.78 -7.47
CA GLN A 241 -11.68 -2.33 -6.63
C GLN A 241 -12.51 -3.45 -6.00
N ASN A 242 -13.30 -3.08 -4.97
CA ASN A 242 -14.26 -3.97 -4.30
C ASN A 242 -13.64 -5.29 -3.85
N SER A 243 -12.49 -5.22 -3.19
CA SER A 243 -11.75 -6.40 -2.75
C SER A 243 -12.47 -7.19 -1.66
N PRO A 244 -12.40 -8.51 -1.66
CA PRO A 244 -12.91 -9.34 -0.56
C PRO A 244 -12.20 -9.10 0.78
N SER A 245 -10.92 -8.76 0.75
CA SER A 245 -10.07 -8.39 1.91
C SER A 245 -8.94 -7.48 1.45
N TRP A 246 -7.71 -7.57 1.96
CA TRP A 246 -6.57 -6.77 1.49
C TRP A 246 -6.49 -6.76 -0.04
N THR A 247 -6.35 -5.59 -0.64
CA THR A 247 -6.57 -5.45 -2.09
C THR A 247 -5.37 -5.95 -2.88
N ILE A 248 -4.20 -5.37 -2.67
CA ILE A 248 -2.94 -5.80 -3.29
C ILE A 248 -2.03 -6.30 -2.18
N HIS A 249 -1.73 -7.58 -2.17
CA HIS A 249 -0.92 -8.22 -1.14
C HIS A 249 0.28 -8.96 -1.75
N PRO A 250 1.41 -8.28 -1.92
CA PRO A 250 2.67 -8.96 -2.18
C PRO A 250 3.23 -9.58 -0.89
N TYR A 251 3.66 -10.84 -0.99
CA TYR A 251 4.09 -11.67 0.13
C TYR A 251 5.43 -12.34 -0.22
N PHE A 252 6.46 -12.13 0.59
CA PHE A 252 7.83 -12.60 0.34
C PHE A 252 8.33 -12.30 -1.08
N SER A 253 8.03 -11.12 -1.60
CA SER A 253 8.30 -10.75 -2.98
C SER A 253 9.24 -9.55 -3.08
N LYS A 254 9.92 -9.38 -4.22
CA LYS A 254 10.93 -8.32 -4.38
C LYS A 254 10.93 -7.69 -5.77
N HIS A 255 11.54 -6.49 -5.87
CA HIS A 255 11.59 -5.69 -7.10
C HIS A 255 10.18 -5.40 -7.62
N LEU A 256 9.37 -4.74 -6.78
CA LEU A 256 7.96 -4.50 -7.04
C LEU A 256 7.70 -3.03 -7.42
N LYS A 257 6.87 -2.81 -8.42
CA LYS A 257 6.47 -1.46 -8.85
C LYS A 257 4.96 -1.36 -9.00
N PHE A 258 4.36 -0.44 -8.26
CA PHE A 258 2.94 -0.08 -8.34
C PHE A 258 2.86 1.38 -8.77
N ILE A 259 2.55 1.63 -10.05
CA ILE A 259 2.70 2.95 -10.66
C ILE A 259 1.39 3.39 -11.30
N ASP A 260 0.89 4.59 -10.93
CA ASP A 260 -0.35 5.16 -11.48
C ASP A 260 -1.56 4.20 -11.36
N VAL A 261 -1.60 3.39 -10.30
CA VAL A 261 -2.70 2.45 -10.01
C VAL A 261 -3.81 3.18 -9.25
N LYS A 262 -5.08 2.83 -9.49
CA LYS A 262 -6.22 3.26 -8.69
C LYS A 262 -6.71 2.10 -7.84
N ILE A 263 -6.71 2.28 -6.53
CA ILE A 263 -7.18 1.28 -5.56
C ILE A 263 -8.42 1.84 -4.87
N LEU A 264 -9.58 1.22 -5.11
CA LEU A 264 -10.87 1.76 -4.71
C LEU A 264 -11.69 0.72 -3.93
N ASN A 265 -12.00 1.01 -2.68
CA ASN A 265 -12.96 0.23 -1.89
C ASN A 265 -13.88 1.17 -1.13
N PRO A 266 -15.14 0.80 -0.87
CA PRO A 266 -16.04 1.62 -0.05
C PRO A 266 -15.45 1.90 1.33
N ALA A 267 -15.65 3.11 1.86
CA ALA A 267 -15.13 3.53 3.16
C ALA A 267 -15.64 2.69 4.34
N ASN A 268 -16.75 1.97 4.18
CA ASN A 268 -17.34 1.06 5.18
C ASN A 268 -17.04 -0.42 4.92
N SER A 269 -16.12 -0.73 4.04
CA SER A 269 -15.72 -2.11 3.74
C SER A 269 -14.76 -2.68 4.78
N HIS A 270 -14.76 -4.01 4.95
CA HIS A 270 -14.03 -4.68 6.02
C HIS A 270 -12.69 -5.24 5.57
N ASN A 271 -11.60 -4.82 6.22
CA ASN A 271 -10.22 -5.26 5.95
C ASN A 271 -9.82 -5.08 4.48
N THR A 272 -10.23 -3.98 3.87
CA THR A 272 -9.91 -3.65 2.49
C THR A 272 -8.75 -2.66 2.44
N ASP A 273 -7.68 -3.02 3.14
CA ASP A 273 -6.40 -2.33 3.01
C ASP A 273 -6.03 -2.25 1.53
N GLY A 274 -5.40 -1.15 1.10
CA GLY A 274 -5.11 -0.91 -0.31
C GLY A 274 -3.92 -1.71 -0.81
N LEU A 275 -2.77 -1.55 -0.16
CA LEU A 275 -1.53 -2.24 -0.51
C LEU A 275 -0.82 -2.72 0.76
N ASP A 276 -0.60 -4.02 0.85
CA ASP A 276 -0.03 -4.71 2.02
C ASP A 276 1.28 -5.43 1.68
N PRO A 277 2.41 -4.72 1.49
CA PRO A 277 3.68 -5.39 1.30
C PRO A 277 4.08 -6.11 2.61
N GLU A 278 4.14 -7.45 2.56
CA GLU A 278 4.50 -8.30 3.71
C GLU A 278 5.79 -9.06 3.40
N SER A 279 6.86 -8.77 4.16
CA SER A 279 8.19 -9.36 3.96
C SER A 279 8.72 -9.14 2.54
N CYS A 280 8.61 -7.90 2.04
CA CYS A 280 8.98 -7.50 0.69
C CYS A 280 10.21 -6.60 0.67
N GLN A 281 10.98 -6.62 -0.43
CA GLN A 281 12.17 -5.79 -0.63
C GLN A 281 12.13 -5.09 -1.98
N ASP A 282 12.72 -3.89 -2.05
CA ASP A 282 12.76 -3.03 -3.24
C ASP A 282 11.34 -2.81 -3.80
N VAL A 283 10.59 -1.95 -3.10
CA VAL A 283 9.18 -1.65 -3.42
C VAL A 283 9.01 -0.19 -3.78
N LEU A 284 8.56 0.09 -5.00
CA LEU A 284 8.20 1.43 -5.46
C LEU A 284 6.69 1.58 -5.59
N VAL A 285 6.10 2.56 -4.89
CA VAL A 285 4.71 3.01 -5.08
C VAL A 285 4.76 4.45 -5.57
N LEU A 286 4.29 4.68 -6.79
CA LEU A 286 4.45 5.96 -7.48
C LEU A 286 3.15 6.40 -8.15
N GLY A 287 2.72 7.64 -7.91
CA GLY A 287 1.56 8.22 -8.59
C GLY A 287 0.25 7.47 -8.37
N THR A 288 0.16 6.66 -7.32
CA THR A 288 -0.98 5.79 -7.04
C THR A 288 -2.05 6.53 -6.23
N TYR A 289 -3.32 6.33 -6.61
CA TYR A 289 -4.48 6.84 -5.89
C TYR A 289 -5.14 5.73 -5.08
N ILE A 290 -5.31 5.93 -3.79
CA ILE A 290 -5.85 4.92 -2.87
C ILE A 290 -6.99 5.54 -2.05
N SER A 291 -8.20 4.93 -2.14
CA SER A 291 -9.36 5.28 -1.33
C SER A 291 -10.03 3.99 -0.86
N VAL A 292 -10.01 3.71 0.43
CA VAL A 292 -10.33 2.37 0.97
C VAL A 292 -11.03 2.44 2.33
N GLY A 293 -11.52 1.29 2.80
CA GLY A 293 -12.22 1.18 4.08
C GLY A 293 -11.36 0.74 5.27
N ASP A 294 -10.06 0.47 5.06
CA ASP A 294 -9.07 0.18 6.10
C ASP A 294 -7.79 0.97 5.81
N ASP A 295 -6.59 0.50 6.12
CA ASP A 295 -5.35 1.25 5.88
C ASP A 295 -5.06 1.40 4.36
N CYS A 296 -4.67 2.59 3.87
CA CYS A 296 -4.36 2.77 2.45
C CYS A 296 -3.12 1.97 2.04
N ILE A 297 -2.03 2.08 2.80
CA ILE A 297 -0.85 1.22 2.70
C ILE A 297 -0.59 0.65 4.09
N ALA A 298 -0.45 -0.67 4.20
CA ALA A 298 -0.14 -1.33 5.46
C ALA A 298 1.09 -2.23 5.32
N ILE A 299 2.24 -1.74 5.78
CA ILE A 299 3.54 -2.40 5.67
C ILE A 299 3.64 -3.47 6.75
N LYS A 300 3.93 -4.70 6.37
CA LYS A 300 3.90 -5.88 7.22
C LYS A 300 5.15 -6.75 7.06
N SER A 301 5.42 -7.62 8.04
CA SER A 301 6.49 -8.64 8.00
C SER A 301 6.14 -9.83 8.92
N GLY A 302 4.89 -10.25 8.89
CA GLY A 302 4.38 -11.42 9.59
C GLY A 302 4.21 -11.27 11.10
N LYS A 303 3.63 -12.30 11.71
CA LYS A 303 3.62 -12.50 13.17
C LYS A 303 4.83 -13.32 13.61
N ILE A 304 5.02 -13.45 14.93
CA ILE A 304 6.26 -13.97 15.52
C ILE A 304 6.67 -15.35 14.99
N TYR A 305 5.71 -16.23 14.70
CA TYR A 305 5.99 -17.57 14.14
C TYR A 305 6.70 -17.49 12.79
N MET A 306 6.14 -16.73 11.84
CA MET A 306 6.71 -16.54 10.51
C MET A 306 8.03 -15.76 10.57
N ALA A 307 8.10 -14.74 11.43
CA ALA A 307 9.31 -13.94 11.61
C ALA A 307 10.48 -14.78 12.15
N GLN A 308 10.25 -15.71 13.04
CA GLN A 308 11.30 -16.59 13.56
C GLN A 308 11.76 -17.60 12.50
N LYS A 309 10.86 -18.06 11.66
CA LYS A 309 11.13 -19.03 10.60
C LYS A 309 11.87 -18.37 9.41
N GLU A 310 11.31 -17.31 8.85
CA GLU A 310 11.80 -16.69 7.61
C GLU A 310 12.77 -15.53 7.84
N LYS A 311 12.63 -14.80 8.94
CA LYS A 311 13.48 -13.64 9.31
C LYS A 311 13.60 -12.58 8.20
N THR A 312 12.54 -12.40 7.42
CA THR A 312 12.50 -11.51 6.27
C THR A 312 11.71 -10.23 6.61
N PRO A 313 12.39 -9.10 6.82
CA PRO A 313 11.72 -7.81 7.03
C PRO A 313 11.10 -7.29 5.73
N THR A 314 10.26 -6.25 5.83
CA THR A 314 9.99 -5.37 4.69
C THR A 314 10.97 -4.21 4.74
N GLU A 315 11.69 -3.99 3.63
CA GLU A 315 12.77 -3.00 3.56
C GLU A 315 12.96 -2.45 2.15
N ASP A 316 13.67 -1.31 2.05
CA ASP A 316 13.93 -0.62 0.79
C ASP A 316 12.61 -0.30 0.05
N MET A 317 11.79 0.55 0.69
CA MET A 317 10.49 0.93 0.14
C MET A 317 10.39 2.44 -0.06
N THR A 318 10.02 2.84 -1.26
CA THR A 318 9.72 4.23 -1.59
C THR A 318 8.27 4.41 -1.98
N VAL A 319 7.57 5.36 -1.33
CA VAL A 319 6.20 5.79 -1.68
C VAL A 319 6.26 7.27 -2.02
N ARG A 320 5.90 7.66 -3.24
CA ARG A 320 5.96 9.07 -3.65
C ARG A 320 4.91 9.45 -4.67
N GLN A 321 4.59 10.74 -4.73
CA GLN A 321 3.56 11.32 -5.60
C GLN A 321 2.23 10.56 -5.54
N CYS A 322 1.84 10.09 -4.34
CA CYS A 322 0.62 9.33 -4.11
C CYS A 322 -0.45 10.16 -3.40
N CYS A 323 -1.72 9.82 -3.65
CA CYS A 323 -2.86 10.38 -2.94
C CYS A 323 -3.60 9.28 -2.18
N MET A 324 -3.62 9.38 -0.84
CA MET A 324 -4.32 8.46 0.06
C MET A 324 -5.56 9.14 0.62
N ARG A 325 -6.71 8.45 0.56
CA ARG A 325 -8.01 8.97 1.02
C ARG A 325 -8.80 7.95 1.81
N ASP A 326 -9.59 8.47 2.74
CA ASP A 326 -10.72 7.78 3.40
C ASP A 326 -10.36 6.51 4.18
N GLY A 327 -9.09 6.20 4.34
CA GLY A 327 -8.61 5.02 5.07
C GLY A 327 -8.38 5.25 6.57
N HIS A 328 -8.22 4.17 7.33
CA HIS A 328 -7.86 4.23 8.75
C HIS A 328 -6.43 4.72 9.00
N GLY A 329 -5.56 4.60 8.03
CA GLY A 329 -4.21 5.15 8.01
C GLY A 329 -3.76 5.39 6.58
N ALA A 330 -3.16 6.55 6.27
CA ALA A 330 -2.60 6.78 4.94
C ALA A 330 -1.41 5.84 4.69
N VAL A 331 -0.48 5.78 5.65
CA VAL A 331 0.58 4.77 5.69
C VAL A 331 0.63 4.18 7.09
N THR A 332 0.39 2.88 7.18
CA THR A 332 0.43 2.10 8.41
C THR A 332 1.64 1.17 8.41
N VAL A 333 2.32 1.08 9.55
CA VAL A 333 3.35 0.08 9.81
C VAL A 333 2.78 -0.87 10.87
N GLY A 334 2.45 -2.08 10.45
CA GLY A 334 1.83 -3.06 11.33
C GLY A 334 0.38 -3.42 10.99
N SER A 335 -0.20 -4.25 11.87
CA SER A 335 0.33 -4.77 13.17
C SER A 335 1.26 -5.98 13.04
N GLU A 336 1.29 -6.67 11.93
CA GLU A 336 2.08 -7.86 11.63
C GLU A 336 3.49 -7.45 11.19
N ILE A 337 4.38 -7.11 12.14
CA ILE A 337 5.72 -6.58 11.87
C ILE A 337 6.80 -7.33 12.66
N ALA A 338 6.61 -8.61 12.89
CA ALA A 338 7.48 -9.37 13.77
C ALA A 338 8.89 -9.62 13.19
N ALA A 339 9.09 -9.54 11.88
CA ALA A 339 10.42 -9.59 11.26
C ALA A 339 11.08 -8.22 11.06
N GLY A 340 10.35 -7.12 11.39
CA GLY A 340 10.86 -5.75 11.27
C GLY A 340 10.48 -5.04 9.98
N VAL A 341 10.60 -3.72 10.01
CA VAL A 341 10.41 -2.80 8.87
C VAL A 341 11.50 -1.75 8.92
N LYS A 342 12.24 -1.56 7.84
CA LYS A 342 13.33 -0.59 7.80
C LYS A 342 13.53 0.00 6.41
N ASP A 343 14.18 1.17 6.36
CA ASP A 343 14.48 1.86 5.10
C ASP A 343 13.21 2.10 4.27
N VAL A 344 12.27 2.88 4.85
CA VAL A 344 10.98 3.19 4.25
C VAL A 344 10.79 4.69 4.14
N HIS A 345 10.71 5.20 2.92
CA HIS A 345 10.66 6.62 2.62
C HIS A 345 9.37 7.01 1.91
N ILE A 346 8.56 7.82 2.58
CA ILE A 346 7.29 8.35 2.07
C ILE A 346 7.50 9.84 1.79
N ARG A 347 7.34 10.29 0.56
CA ARG A 347 7.57 11.69 0.22
C ARG A 347 6.67 12.20 -0.89
N ASP A 348 6.50 13.51 -0.93
CA ASP A 348 5.75 14.18 -2.00
C ASP A 348 4.32 13.61 -2.15
N CYS A 349 3.61 13.38 -1.05
CA CYS A 349 2.30 12.73 -1.01
C CYS A 349 1.19 13.66 -0.47
N MET A 350 -0.06 13.30 -0.74
CA MET A 350 -1.26 13.95 -0.20
C MET A 350 -2.10 12.93 0.60
N PHE A 351 -2.43 13.28 1.85
CA PHE A 351 -3.32 12.48 2.71
C PHE A 351 -4.59 13.26 3.00
N MET A 352 -5.74 12.69 2.70
CA MET A 352 -7.03 13.38 2.78
C MET A 352 -8.08 12.51 3.45
N ASN A 353 -8.77 13.05 4.46
CA ASN A 353 -9.88 12.38 5.16
C ASN A 353 -9.51 11.04 5.81
N THR A 354 -8.25 10.76 6.05
CA THR A 354 -7.83 9.53 6.74
C THR A 354 -7.91 9.70 8.26
N ASP A 355 -8.12 8.62 9.00
CA ASP A 355 -8.09 8.70 10.46
C ASP A 355 -6.68 9.05 10.95
N ARG A 356 -5.63 8.54 10.31
CA ARG A 356 -4.23 8.81 10.64
C ARG A 356 -3.40 9.02 9.38
N GLY A 357 -2.41 9.89 9.45
CA GLY A 357 -1.40 10.04 8.41
C GLY A 357 -0.39 8.89 8.48
N LEU A 358 0.52 8.92 9.46
CA LEU A 358 1.29 7.73 9.86
C LEU A 358 0.59 7.00 11.01
N ARG A 359 0.57 5.68 10.91
CA ARG A 359 0.03 4.81 11.97
C ARG A 359 0.97 3.63 12.25
N VAL A 360 1.75 3.69 13.32
CA VAL A 360 2.52 2.53 13.80
C VAL A 360 1.67 1.72 14.78
N LYS A 361 1.48 0.44 14.50
CA LYS A 361 0.77 -0.54 15.33
C LYS A 361 1.72 -1.64 15.77
N THR A 362 2.26 -1.54 16.99
CA THR A 362 3.12 -2.57 17.57
C THR A 362 2.73 -2.85 19.03
N ARG A 363 3.36 -3.84 19.63
CA ARG A 363 3.08 -4.25 21.00
C ARG A 363 4.10 -5.26 21.52
N ARG A 364 4.16 -5.44 22.83
CA ARG A 364 4.84 -6.59 23.44
C ARG A 364 4.33 -7.90 22.80
N GLY A 365 5.20 -8.85 22.53
CA GLY A 365 4.88 -10.10 21.86
C GLY A 365 5.10 -10.08 20.34
N ARG A 366 5.53 -8.95 19.74
CA ARG A 366 5.95 -8.94 18.33
C ARG A 366 7.31 -9.57 18.09
N GLY A 367 8.18 -9.59 19.11
CA GLY A 367 9.47 -10.26 19.06
C GLY A 367 10.64 -9.30 18.88
N LYS A 368 11.84 -9.76 19.22
CA LYS A 368 13.08 -8.96 19.13
C LYS A 368 13.51 -8.64 17.69
N LEU A 369 13.02 -9.39 16.69
CA LEU A 369 13.25 -9.10 15.28
C LEU A 369 12.33 -7.98 14.77
N SER A 370 11.29 -7.63 15.52
CA SER A 370 10.41 -6.50 15.23
C SER A 370 11.12 -5.18 15.51
N VAL A 371 12.02 -4.81 14.62
CA VAL A 371 12.76 -3.55 14.66
C VAL A 371 12.20 -2.63 13.59
N LEU A 372 11.74 -1.45 14.01
CA LEU A 372 11.34 -0.37 13.09
C LEU A 372 12.48 0.64 13.03
N ASP A 373 13.07 0.82 11.86
CA ASP A 373 14.20 1.73 11.68
C ASP A 373 14.17 2.47 10.36
N ASP A 374 14.69 3.68 10.34
CA ASP A 374 14.81 4.54 9.17
C ASP A 374 13.50 4.66 8.37
N ILE A 375 12.44 5.11 9.07
CA ILE A 375 11.14 5.41 8.47
C ILE A 375 10.97 6.92 8.41
N SER A 376 10.81 7.46 7.21
CA SER A 376 10.70 8.91 7.00
C SER A 376 9.47 9.32 6.21
N PHE A 377 8.93 10.50 6.58
CA PHE A 377 7.86 11.19 5.89
C PHE A 377 8.34 12.60 5.55
N GLU A 378 8.37 12.95 4.28
CA GLU A 378 8.92 14.23 3.81
C GLU A 378 8.00 14.88 2.77
N ASN A 379 7.81 16.19 2.88
CA ASN A 379 7.05 17.01 1.94
C ASN A 379 5.62 16.49 1.70
N ILE A 380 4.82 16.40 2.77
CA ILE A 380 3.46 15.85 2.73
C ILE A 380 2.43 16.90 3.10
N ASP A 381 1.35 16.99 2.32
CA ASP A 381 0.16 17.73 2.68
C ASP A 381 -0.91 16.78 3.25
N MET A 382 -1.41 17.15 4.42
CA MET A 382 -2.53 16.46 5.04
C MET A 382 -3.72 17.41 5.18
N ASP A 383 -4.91 16.95 4.83
CA ASP A 383 -6.15 17.72 5.00
C ASP A 383 -7.25 16.83 5.58
N ASN A 384 -7.89 17.32 6.64
CA ASN A 384 -8.95 16.60 7.34
C ASN A 384 -8.50 15.20 7.85
N VAL A 385 -7.26 15.11 8.35
CA VAL A 385 -6.72 13.91 8.99
C VAL A 385 -6.98 14.00 10.49
N MET A 386 -7.62 12.97 11.08
CA MET A 386 -8.02 13.02 12.49
C MET A 386 -6.82 13.17 13.42
N THR A 387 -5.77 12.37 13.21
CA THR A 387 -4.50 12.44 13.97
C THR A 387 -3.33 12.19 13.02
N PRO A 388 -2.58 13.21 12.58
CA PRO A 388 -1.47 13.09 11.63
C PRO A 388 -0.44 12.00 11.95
N PHE A 389 -0.01 11.88 13.22
CA PHE A 389 1.02 10.92 13.59
C PHE A 389 0.64 10.11 14.82
N VAL A 390 0.58 8.79 14.66
CA VAL A 390 0.27 7.86 15.75
C VAL A 390 1.33 6.76 15.81
N VAL A 391 1.99 6.64 16.97
CA VAL A 391 2.84 5.49 17.31
C VAL A 391 2.24 4.82 18.53
N ASN A 392 1.75 3.60 18.36
CA ASN A 392 1.08 2.84 19.39
C ASN A 392 1.80 1.53 19.66
N SER A 393 2.58 1.48 20.75
CA SER A 393 3.26 0.25 21.23
C SER A 393 2.43 -0.57 22.22
N PHE A 394 1.11 -0.34 22.27
CA PHE A 394 0.14 -1.04 23.13
C PHE A 394 -1.08 -1.52 22.34
N TYR A 395 -0.90 -1.84 21.07
CA TYR A 395 -1.99 -2.22 20.16
C TYR A 395 -2.77 -3.45 20.64
N PHE A 396 -4.10 -3.36 20.77
CA PHE A 396 -4.93 -4.33 21.50
C PHE A 396 -5.76 -5.28 20.62
N CYS A 397 -5.69 -5.23 19.30
CA CYS A 397 -6.63 -5.97 18.44
C CYS A 397 -6.38 -7.47 18.33
N ASP A 398 -5.22 -7.97 18.75
CA ASP A 398 -4.98 -9.41 18.87
C ASP A 398 -5.75 -10.03 20.07
N PRO A 399 -5.99 -11.35 20.08
CA PRO A 399 -6.74 -12.02 21.15
C PRO A 399 -6.23 -11.74 22.56
N ASP A 400 -4.90 -11.62 22.74
CA ASP A 400 -4.24 -11.30 24.01
C ASP A 400 -3.97 -9.79 24.20
N GLY A 401 -4.43 -8.94 23.27
CA GLY A 401 -4.10 -7.51 23.23
C GLY A 401 -4.60 -6.71 24.44
N LYS A 402 -5.65 -7.17 25.11
CA LYS A 402 -6.22 -6.54 26.29
C LYS A 402 -5.71 -7.12 27.61
N THR A 403 -4.70 -8.01 27.58
CA THR A 403 -4.05 -8.52 28.77
C THR A 403 -3.19 -7.47 29.46
N GLU A 404 -2.90 -7.66 30.75
CA GLU A 404 -1.99 -6.79 31.49
C GLU A 404 -0.60 -6.74 30.86
N TYR A 405 -0.12 -7.87 30.30
CA TYR A 405 1.16 -7.94 29.60
C TYR A 405 1.25 -6.93 28.45
N VAL A 406 0.24 -6.81 27.62
CA VAL A 406 0.23 -5.87 26.50
C VAL A 406 -0.11 -4.45 26.96
N GLY A 407 -1.10 -4.30 27.83
CA GLY A 407 -1.63 -2.99 28.22
C GLY A 407 -0.87 -2.26 29.32
N SER A 408 0.03 -2.93 30.07
CA SER A 408 0.75 -2.32 31.20
C SER A 408 1.61 -1.14 30.78
N ARG A 409 1.44 -0.01 31.48
CA ARG A 409 2.28 1.19 31.35
C ARG A 409 3.56 1.13 32.19
N LYS A 410 3.69 0.11 33.04
CA LYS A 410 4.91 -0.11 33.82
C LYS A 410 5.97 -0.81 32.98
N PRO A 411 7.26 -0.51 33.19
CA PRO A 411 8.32 -1.22 32.49
C PRO A 411 8.31 -2.71 32.86
N LEU A 412 8.47 -3.56 31.87
CA LEU A 412 8.64 -5.00 32.02
C LEU A 412 10.07 -5.40 31.61
N PRO A 413 10.55 -6.58 32.00
CA PRO A 413 11.85 -7.08 31.52
C PRO A 413 11.88 -7.14 30.00
N VAL A 414 12.97 -6.67 29.39
CA VAL A 414 13.23 -6.84 27.96
C VAL A 414 13.58 -8.31 27.70
N ASP A 415 12.85 -8.93 26.77
CA ASP A 415 13.03 -10.32 26.40
C ASP A 415 12.90 -10.53 24.86
N ASP A 416 12.93 -11.78 24.40
CA ASP A 416 12.83 -12.12 22.99
C ASP A 416 11.49 -11.75 22.33
N ARG A 417 10.52 -11.27 23.10
CA ARG A 417 9.20 -10.81 22.61
C ARG A 417 9.08 -9.29 22.57
N THR A 418 10.10 -8.57 22.99
CA THR A 418 10.09 -7.09 23.06
C THR A 418 10.47 -6.49 21.72
N PRO A 419 9.57 -5.70 21.06
CA PRO A 419 9.90 -4.98 19.84
C PRO A 419 10.68 -3.70 20.13
N SER A 420 11.30 -3.11 19.12
CA SER A 420 11.99 -1.82 19.21
C SER A 420 11.67 -0.87 18.06
N ILE A 421 11.71 0.43 18.34
CA ILE A 421 11.57 1.50 17.35
C ILE A 421 12.83 2.37 17.46
N LYS A 422 13.63 2.39 16.38
CA LYS A 422 14.92 3.08 16.33
C LYS A 422 14.76 4.53 15.90
N SER A 423 14.33 4.77 14.68
CA SER A 423 14.22 6.12 14.13
C SER A 423 12.96 6.34 13.32
N LEU A 424 12.30 7.47 13.60
CA LEU A 424 11.17 8.00 12.84
C LEU A 424 11.45 9.48 12.56
N THR A 425 11.31 9.89 11.30
CA THR A 425 11.55 11.27 10.86
C THR A 425 10.36 11.83 10.11
N PHE A 426 9.90 13.01 10.53
CA PHE A 426 8.83 13.78 9.89
C PHE A 426 9.38 15.14 9.51
N LYS A 427 9.31 15.49 8.21
CA LYS A 427 9.94 16.70 7.71
C LYS A 427 9.08 17.38 6.64
N ASP A 428 9.03 18.72 6.67
CA ASP A 428 8.35 19.55 5.67
C ASP A 428 6.87 19.12 5.49
N ILE A 429 6.11 19.02 6.59
CA ILE A 429 4.72 18.55 6.57
C ILE A 429 3.75 19.66 6.97
N ASN A 430 2.68 19.78 6.20
CA ASN A 430 1.61 20.71 6.46
C ASN A 430 0.30 19.96 6.67
N ALA A 431 -0.17 19.91 7.92
CA ALA A 431 -1.38 19.22 8.33
C ALA A 431 -2.47 20.23 8.72
N LYS A 432 -3.50 20.34 7.88
CA LYS A 432 -4.63 21.25 8.07
C LYS A 432 -5.88 20.49 8.46
N ASN A 433 -6.78 21.20 9.17
CA ASN A 433 -8.07 20.66 9.57
C ASN A 433 -7.94 19.34 10.36
N CYS A 434 -6.93 19.25 11.24
CA CYS A 434 -6.81 18.12 12.17
C CYS A 434 -7.95 18.13 13.19
N HIS A 435 -8.22 17.01 13.85
CA HIS A 435 -9.36 16.91 14.76
C HIS A 435 -8.97 16.50 16.19
N VAL A 436 -8.23 15.41 16.35
CA VAL A 436 -7.99 14.77 17.65
C VAL A 436 -6.71 15.29 18.30
N ALA A 437 -5.59 15.09 17.63
CA ALA A 437 -4.28 15.52 18.10
C ALA A 437 -3.32 15.74 16.91
N GLY A 438 -2.28 16.55 17.07
CA GLY A 438 -1.20 16.67 16.08
C GLY A 438 -0.37 15.39 16.03
N ALA A 439 0.02 14.87 17.21
CA ALA A 439 0.67 13.56 17.31
C ALA A 439 0.28 12.85 18.61
N TYR A 440 0.24 11.52 18.54
CA TYR A 440 -0.02 10.63 19.67
C TYR A 440 1.01 9.49 19.66
N ILE A 441 2.09 9.66 20.41
CA ILE A 441 3.28 8.81 20.35
C ILE A 441 3.47 8.11 21.69
N PHE A 442 3.31 6.79 21.71
CA PHE A 442 3.47 5.95 22.89
C PHE A 442 4.41 4.79 22.60
N GLY A 443 5.70 4.94 22.96
CA GLY A 443 6.69 3.88 23.03
C GLY A 443 6.46 2.95 24.22
N LEU A 444 7.16 1.83 24.30
CA LEU A 444 7.22 1.00 25.52
C LEU A 444 8.15 1.65 26.56
N PRO A 445 7.83 1.60 27.84
CA PRO A 445 8.71 2.18 28.86
C PRO A 445 10.06 1.46 29.01
N GLU A 446 10.11 0.16 28.71
CA GLU A 446 11.33 -0.66 28.71
C GLU A 446 12.07 -0.68 27.36
N SER A 447 11.40 -0.27 26.27
CA SER A 447 11.97 -0.18 24.92
C SER A 447 11.42 1.07 24.25
N LYS A 448 11.98 2.21 24.66
CA LYS A 448 11.54 3.52 24.20
C LYS A 448 11.80 3.70 22.70
N VAL A 449 11.07 4.61 22.05
CA VAL A 449 11.44 5.09 20.72
C VAL A 449 12.80 5.79 20.83
N GLU A 450 13.82 5.28 20.15
CA GLU A 450 15.19 5.79 20.34
C GLU A 450 15.35 7.21 19.81
N LYS A 451 14.83 7.50 18.61
CA LYS A 451 14.91 8.82 18.00
C LYS A 451 13.62 9.18 17.27
N LEU A 452 13.06 10.32 17.61
CA LEU A 452 11.88 10.89 16.95
C LEU A 452 12.18 12.33 16.54
N THR A 453 12.03 12.63 15.25
CA THR A 453 12.33 13.96 14.69
C THR A 453 11.11 14.56 14.03
N PHE A 454 10.79 15.80 14.40
CA PHE A 454 9.84 16.68 13.71
C PHE A 454 10.61 17.92 13.23
N GLU A 455 10.61 18.19 11.93
CA GLU A 455 11.32 19.30 11.32
C GLU A 455 10.42 20.02 10.30
N ASN A 456 10.21 21.32 10.43
CA ASN A 456 9.35 22.15 9.59
C ASN A 456 7.90 21.60 9.50
N ILE A 457 7.23 21.45 10.63
CA ILE A 457 5.89 20.89 10.72
C ILE A 457 4.88 21.98 11.12
N ASN A 458 3.79 22.06 10.35
CA ASN A 458 2.66 22.93 10.69
C ASN A 458 1.40 22.09 10.95
N PHE A 459 0.78 22.31 12.10
CA PHE A 459 -0.52 21.73 12.44
C PHE A 459 -1.55 22.84 12.64
N SER A 460 -2.75 22.62 12.08
CA SER A 460 -3.93 23.43 12.39
C SER A 460 -5.17 22.57 12.52
N TYR A 461 -6.13 22.99 13.33
CA TYR A 461 -7.33 22.21 13.62
C TYR A 461 -8.54 22.77 12.88
N ALA A 462 -9.48 21.88 12.56
CA ALA A 462 -10.77 22.25 12.02
C ALA A 462 -11.55 23.12 13.03
N LYS A 463 -12.30 24.11 12.55
CA LYS A 463 -13.15 24.95 13.41
C LYS A 463 -14.17 24.11 14.19
N ASP A 464 -14.71 23.10 13.56
CA ASP A 464 -15.66 22.11 14.09
C ASP A 464 -14.97 20.75 14.33
N ALA A 465 -13.78 20.80 14.93
CA ALA A 465 -12.99 19.61 15.21
C ALA A 465 -13.81 18.55 15.95
N LYS A 466 -13.84 17.34 15.40
CA LYS A 466 -14.58 16.21 15.96
C LYS A 466 -13.72 15.50 17.00
N PRO A 467 -14.26 15.19 18.17
CA PRO A 467 -13.57 14.35 19.13
C PRO A 467 -13.40 12.92 18.58
N GLY A 468 -12.35 12.24 19.02
CA GLY A 468 -12.08 10.87 18.63
C GLY A 468 -10.97 10.24 19.47
N VAL A 469 -10.78 8.94 19.28
CA VAL A 469 -9.74 8.15 19.95
C VAL A 469 -8.50 8.07 19.04
N ALA A 470 -7.38 8.64 19.50
CA ALA A 470 -6.16 8.71 18.70
C ALA A 470 -5.57 7.34 18.38
N ALA A 471 -5.60 6.39 19.31
CA ALA A 471 -4.95 5.09 19.17
C ALA A 471 -5.79 3.95 19.76
N MET A 472 -5.71 2.76 19.14
CA MET A 472 -6.37 1.54 19.61
C MET A 472 -5.56 0.87 20.72
N MET A 473 -5.61 1.46 21.92
CA MET A 473 -4.94 0.96 23.12
C MET A 473 -5.79 1.22 24.37
N LEU A 474 -5.58 0.47 25.44
CA LEU A 474 -6.29 0.67 26.70
C LEU A 474 -5.91 2.03 27.33
N GLY A 475 -6.91 2.75 27.85
CA GLY A 475 -6.70 4.04 28.49
C GLY A 475 -6.37 5.19 27.51
N CYS A 476 -6.76 5.06 26.25
CA CYS A 476 -6.78 6.15 25.28
C CYS A 476 -8.20 6.69 25.19
N ASP A 477 -8.46 7.79 25.88
CA ASP A 477 -9.77 8.42 25.93
C ASP A 477 -10.04 9.27 24.67
N GLU A 478 -11.29 9.58 24.46
CA GLU A 478 -11.72 10.49 23.40
C GLU A 478 -11.19 11.90 23.67
N ALA A 479 -10.61 12.53 22.66
CA ALA A 479 -9.99 13.84 22.76
C ALA A 479 -10.21 14.67 21.50
N SER A 480 -10.01 15.98 21.61
CA SER A 480 -10.07 16.92 20.48
C SER A 480 -9.00 17.99 20.63
N ARG A 481 -8.43 18.45 19.53
CA ARG A 481 -7.46 19.56 19.43
C ARG A 481 -6.26 19.46 20.36
N GLN A 482 -5.79 18.25 20.66
CA GLN A 482 -4.56 18.09 21.46
C GLN A 482 -3.32 18.37 20.60
N GLY A 483 -2.27 18.91 21.22
CA GLY A 483 -0.98 19.13 20.57
C GLY A 483 -0.21 17.83 20.30
N LEU A 484 1.08 17.81 20.58
CA LEU A 484 1.91 16.61 20.52
C LEU A 484 1.90 15.92 21.90
N ILE A 485 1.34 14.72 21.95
CA ILE A 485 1.35 13.86 23.14
C ILE A 485 2.42 12.80 22.91
N VAL A 486 3.52 12.86 23.67
CA VAL A 486 4.69 12.01 23.46
C VAL A 486 5.08 11.32 24.77
N SER A 487 5.14 9.99 24.76
CA SER A 487 5.52 9.18 25.92
C SER A 487 6.50 8.08 25.56
N ASN A 488 7.48 7.85 26.44
CA ASN A 488 8.52 6.82 26.31
C ASN A 488 9.37 6.99 25.03
N VAL A 489 10.09 8.10 24.95
CA VAL A 489 11.02 8.42 23.85
C VAL A 489 12.40 8.74 24.44
N GLU A 490 13.47 8.19 23.88
CA GLU A 490 14.84 8.53 24.33
C GLU A 490 15.23 9.92 23.85
N LYS A 491 15.07 10.20 22.55
CA LYS A 491 15.45 11.49 21.97
C LYS A 491 14.33 12.05 21.10
N LEU A 492 13.76 13.17 21.53
CA LEU A 492 12.78 13.97 20.78
C LEU A 492 13.46 15.21 20.22
N ILE A 493 13.43 15.39 18.90
CA ILE A 493 13.98 16.55 18.21
C ILE A 493 12.82 17.33 17.59
N LEU A 494 12.71 18.60 17.94
CA LEU A 494 11.67 19.53 17.47
C LEU A 494 12.35 20.75 16.86
N LYS A 495 12.26 20.89 15.54
CA LYS A 495 12.81 22.01 14.79
C LYS A 495 11.70 22.69 13.98
N ASN A 496 11.46 23.96 14.24
CA ASN A 496 10.45 24.73 13.52
C ASN A 496 9.08 24.00 13.47
N VAL A 497 8.54 23.66 14.66
CA VAL A 497 7.24 22.98 14.81
C VAL A 497 6.21 24.00 15.28
N ASN A 498 5.21 24.27 14.44
CA ASN A 498 4.11 25.19 14.72
C ASN A 498 2.79 24.42 14.92
N ILE A 499 2.08 24.73 16.00
CA ILE A 499 0.81 24.11 16.36
C ILE A 499 -0.21 25.22 16.64
N GLU A 500 -1.14 25.40 15.72
CA GLU A 500 -2.16 26.46 15.81
C GLU A 500 -3.51 25.89 16.26
N GLY A 501 -4.07 26.49 17.32
CA GLY A 501 -5.44 26.20 17.76
C GLY A 501 -5.60 24.91 18.57
N CYS A 502 -4.54 24.41 19.20
CA CYS A 502 -4.67 23.32 20.17
C CYS A 502 -5.28 23.81 21.49
N ASP A 503 -6.00 22.93 22.15
CA ASP A 503 -6.52 23.15 23.49
C ASP A 503 -5.48 22.67 24.53
N GLY A 504 -5.10 23.53 25.48
CA GLY A 504 -4.10 23.21 26.49
C GLY A 504 -2.64 23.33 26.01
N GLU A 505 -1.77 22.47 26.54
CA GLU A 505 -0.32 22.51 26.24
C GLU A 505 -0.05 21.99 24.81
N ALA A 506 0.74 22.76 24.04
CA ALA A 506 1.10 22.38 22.68
C ALA A 506 1.94 21.08 22.62
N ILE A 507 2.75 20.81 23.65
CA ILE A 507 3.59 19.62 23.73
C ILE A 507 3.53 19.06 25.14
N VAL A 508 2.98 17.87 25.28
CA VAL A 508 2.95 17.07 26.51
C VAL A 508 3.93 15.93 26.36
N ALA A 509 5.01 15.96 27.14
CA ALA A 509 6.07 14.96 27.08
C ALA A 509 6.20 14.24 28.42
N ASP A 510 6.03 12.91 28.42
CA ASP A 510 6.19 12.06 29.61
C ASP A 510 7.25 10.99 29.35
N ASN A 511 8.15 10.77 30.31
CA ASN A 511 9.25 9.81 30.21
C ASN A 511 10.11 9.96 28.95
N VAL A 512 10.34 11.22 28.52
CA VAL A 512 11.25 11.58 27.42
C VAL A 512 12.61 11.94 27.99
N TYR A 513 13.68 11.20 27.62
CA TYR A 513 14.99 11.38 28.22
C TYR A 513 15.67 12.68 27.75
N LYS A 514 15.61 12.99 26.46
CA LYS A 514 16.19 14.22 25.90
C LYS A 514 15.26 14.90 24.94
N ILE A 515 15.04 16.21 25.12
CA ILE A 515 14.30 17.05 24.16
C ILE A 515 15.26 18.09 23.62
N GLU A 516 15.46 18.11 22.30
CA GLU A 516 16.19 19.16 21.57
C GLU A 516 15.17 20.05 20.88
N ARG A 517 15.24 21.36 21.11
CA ARG A 517 14.40 22.39 20.48
C ARG A 517 15.29 23.48 19.91
N ASP A 518 14.86 24.07 18.76
CA ASP A 518 15.47 25.31 18.22
C ASP A 518 15.13 26.49 19.11
#